data_f4ac947bc5b9c74e6688c79bdd64f747
#
_entry.id   f4ac947bc5b9c74e6688c79bdd64f747
#
_cell.length_a   1.000
_cell.length_b   1.000
_cell.length_c   1.000
_cell.angle_alpha   90.00
_cell.angle_beta   90.00
_cell.angle_gamma   90.00
#
_symmetry.space_group_name_H-M   'P 1'
#
loop_
_entity.id
_entity.type
_entity.pdbx_description
1 polymer ?
#
loop_
_entity_poly.entity_id
_entity_poly.type
_entity_poly.pdbx_seq_one_letter_code
_entity_poly.pdbx_strand_id
1 'polypeptide(L)'
;YGIPYLNILMDHPFHYEKPLRLAPETSVVLCTDRNHVKYIRRYFKNIHQVDFLPHAGVELGSRHKPLAERGIDVLYAGALPIYTVAKMIPDLSSIPEVDGQLMAGDVLAELVHHPDRTTEEVIEEYLKDRRSDIPDKRVQEIIVQMRFIDSYATSFFREQAVRILVENGIRVTAYGTGWDQCEWSGSPYLDYRGKVLAPEILPSMNDAKIVLNTMTWFKAG
;
A
#
# COMPACT_ATOMS: atom_id res chain seq x y z
N TYR A 1 19.84 28.61 -7.00
CA TYR A 1 19.12 28.96 -8.24
C TYR A 1 17.63 29.30 -8.01
N GLY A 2 17.07 29.10 -6.79
CA GLY A 2 15.69 29.49 -6.46
C GLY A 2 14.57 28.78 -7.25
N ILE A 3 14.91 27.71 -7.99
CA ILE A 3 13.92 26.95 -8.78
C ILE A 3 13.15 26.03 -7.85
N PRO A 4 11.82 26.07 -7.85
CA PRO A 4 11.01 25.12 -7.09
C PRO A 4 11.25 23.68 -7.59
N TYR A 5 11.40 22.75 -6.64
CA TYR A 5 11.47 21.33 -6.92
C TYR A 5 10.14 20.68 -6.55
N LEU A 6 9.40 20.22 -7.55
CA LEU A 6 8.11 19.55 -7.35
C LEU A 6 8.31 18.04 -7.30
N ASN A 7 7.84 17.41 -6.23
CA ASN A 7 7.84 15.97 -6.05
C ASN A 7 6.41 15.47 -5.79
N ILE A 8 5.96 14.49 -6.56
CA ILE A 8 4.66 13.83 -6.39
C ILE A 8 4.93 12.42 -5.85
N LEU A 9 4.52 12.17 -4.60
CA LEU A 9 4.68 10.88 -3.97
C LEU A 9 3.46 10.01 -4.22
N MET A 10 3.69 8.88 -4.89
CA MET A 10 2.65 7.89 -5.18
C MET A 10 2.53 6.82 -4.10
N ASP A 11 3.60 6.62 -3.30
CA ASP A 11 3.67 5.67 -2.20
C ASP A 11 3.87 6.39 -0.87
N HIS A 12 3.81 5.64 0.23
CA HIS A 12 3.97 6.20 1.57
C HIS A 12 5.35 6.88 1.73
N PRO A 13 5.43 8.07 2.37
CA PRO A 13 6.67 8.84 2.53
C PRO A 13 7.82 8.09 3.22
N PHE A 14 7.56 7.08 4.04
CA PHE A 14 8.63 6.30 4.67
C PHE A 14 9.50 5.51 3.66
N HIS A 15 9.02 5.29 2.43
CA HIS A 15 9.85 4.72 1.37
C HIS A 15 10.83 5.73 0.78
N TYR A 16 10.61 7.02 1.00
CA TYR A 16 11.38 8.14 0.46
C TYR A 16 12.13 8.92 1.54
N GLU A 17 12.42 8.29 2.68
CA GLU A 17 13.04 8.95 3.84
C GLU A 17 14.29 9.75 3.47
N LYS A 18 15.26 9.14 2.79
CA LYS A 18 16.50 9.79 2.40
C LYS A 18 16.31 10.93 1.40
N PRO A 19 15.57 10.78 0.28
CA PRO A 19 15.26 11.88 -0.62
C PRO A 19 14.54 13.05 0.06
N LEU A 20 13.58 12.77 0.94
CA LEU A 20 12.82 13.81 1.64
C LEU A 20 13.68 14.57 2.63
N ARG A 21 14.57 13.89 3.34
CA ARG A 21 15.51 14.52 4.29
C ARG A 21 16.54 15.44 3.60
N LEU A 22 16.95 15.08 2.40
CA LEU A 22 17.90 15.82 1.58
C LEU A 22 17.23 16.85 0.65
N ALA A 23 15.91 16.92 0.65
CA ALA A 23 15.17 17.83 -0.20
C ALA A 23 15.49 19.29 0.14
N PRO A 24 15.71 20.16 -0.89
CA PRO A 24 15.97 21.58 -0.66
C PRO A 24 14.72 22.27 -0.09
N GLU A 25 14.92 23.39 0.60
CA GLU A 25 13.81 24.18 1.20
C GLU A 25 12.78 24.69 0.17
N THR A 26 13.19 24.79 -1.10
CA THR A 26 12.30 25.15 -2.22
C THR A 26 11.44 23.98 -2.72
N SER A 27 11.48 22.83 -2.02
CA SER A 27 10.71 21.66 -2.42
C SER A 27 9.24 21.82 -2.10
N VAL A 28 8.41 21.46 -3.09
CA VAL A 28 6.97 21.27 -2.96
C VAL A 28 6.69 19.78 -3.09
N VAL A 29 6.03 19.20 -2.10
CA VAL A 29 5.69 17.77 -2.09
C VAL A 29 4.18 17.60 -2.17
N LEU A 30 3.71 16.82 -3.12
CA LEU A 30 2.30 16.46 -3.26
C LEU A 30 2.13 14.97 -2.92
N CYS A 31 1.15 14.66 -2.08
CA CYS A 31 0.87 13.31 -1.64
C CYS A 31 -0.53 12.88 -2.07
N THR A 32 -0.69 11.62 -2.40
CA THR A 32 -1.96 11.03 -2.83
C THR A 32 -2.86 10.58 -1.65
N ASP A 33 -2.39 10.77 -0.41
CA ASP A 33 -3.14 10.51 0.82
C ASP A 33 -2.92 11.63 1.84
N ARG A 34 -3.98 12.05 2.55
CA ARG A 34 -3.90 13.12 3.57
C ARG A 34 -3.11 12.71 4.80
N ASN A 35 -3.03 11.41 5.13
CA ASN A 35 -2.18 10.91 6.20
C ASN A 35 -0.70 11.04 5.82
N HIS A 36 -0.35 10.82 4.54
CA HIS A 36 1.01 11.09 4.04
C HIS A 36 1.41 12.56 4.19
N VAL A 37 0.46 13.49 3.96
CA VAL A 37 0.70 14.93 4.21
C VAL A 37 0.97 15.18 5.70
N LYS A 38 0.20 14.57 6.60
CA LYS A 38 0.41 14.69 8.06
C LYS A 38 1.77 14.13 8.47
N TYR A 39 2.14 12.96 7.92
CA TYR A 39 3.44 12.32 8.17
C TYR A 39 4.60 13.21 7.78
N ILE A 40 4.57 13.81 6.57
CA ILE A 40 5.62 14.72 6.11
C ILE A 40 5.69 15.96 7.00
N ARG A 41 4.58 16.61 7.30
CA ARG A 41 4.52 17.79 8.18
C ARG A 41 5.11 17.51 9.56
N ARG A 42 4.93 16.29 10.06
CA ARG A 42 5.47 15.89 11.35
C ARG A 42 6.97 15.65 11.31
N TYR A 43 7.46 14.88 10.36
CA TYR A 43 8.83 14.33 10.40
C TYR A 43 9.84 15.03 9.49
N PHE A 44 9.41 15.84 8.51
CA PHE A 44 10.29 16.51 7.55
C PHE A 44 10.15 18.02 7.61
N LYS A 45 10.76 18.63 8.65
CA LYS A 45 10.68 20.08 8.91
C LYS A 45 11.36 20.95 7.85
N ASN A 46 12.23 20.38 7.02
CA ASN A 46 12.84 21.03 5.88
C ASN A 46 11.90 21.20 4.68
N ILE A 47 10.74 20.51 4.68
CA ILE A 47 9.72 20.62 3.62
C ILE A 47 8.62 21.56 4.11
N HIS A 48 8.60 22.78 3.58
CA HIS A 48 7.64 23.81 4.02
C HIS A 48 6.32 23.75 3.28
N GLN A 49 6.33 23.23 2.03
CA GLN A 49 5.11 23.12 1.23
C GLN A 49 4.81 21.65 0.93
N VAL A 50 3.74 21.14 1.53
CA VAL A 50 3.22 19.81 1.27
C VAL A 50 1.70 19.85 1.24
N ASP A 51 1.12 19.26 0.18
CA ASP A 51 -0.32 19.25 -0.05
C ASP A 51 -0.82 17.91 -0.59
N PHE A 52 -2.15 17.76 -0.54
CA PHE A 52 -2.84 16.61 -1.08
C PHE A 52 -3.13 16.79 -2.57
N LEU A 53 -2.80 15.77 -3.37
CA LEU A 53 -3.15 15.66 -4.78
C LEU A 53 -3.82 14.30 -5.01
N PRO A 54 -5.13 14.24 -5.30
CA PRO A 54 -5.81 12.97 -5.54
C PRO A 54 -5.26 12.28 -6.79
N HIS A 55 -5.39 10.95 -6.81
CA HIS A 55 -5.07 10.18 -8.00
C HIS A 55 -5.89 10.63 -9.22
N ALA A 56 -5.21 10.77 -10.35
CA ALA A 56 -5.88 10.98 -11.62
C ALA A 56 -6.30 9.64 -12.26
N GLY A 57 -7.42 9.65 -12.96
CA GLY A 57 -7.83 8.55 -13.82
C GLY A 57 -7.47 8.81 -15.28
N VAL A 58 -7.44 7.74 -16.06
CA VAL A 58 -7.32 7.82 -17.53
C VAL A 58 -8.69 7.51 -18.12
N GLU A 59 -9.19 8.41 -18.96
CA GLU A 59 -10.39 8.13 -19.76
C GLU A 59 -10.01 7.22 -20.94
N LEU A 60 -10.60 6.04 -20.97
CA LEU A 60 -10.46 5.13 -22.09
C LEU A 60 -11.46 5.56 -23.17
N GLY A 61 -10.97 6.13 -24.26
CA GLY A 61 -11.80 6.62 -25.38
C GLY A 61 -12.56 5.54 -26.17
N SER A 62 -12.72 4.35 -25.62
CA SER A 62 -13.44 3.22 -26.22
C SER A 62 -14.90 3.18 -25.77
N ARG A 63 -15.81 2.79 -26.67
CA ARG A 63 -17.19 2.49 -26.29
C ARG A 63 -17.20 1.35 -25.27
N HIS A 64 -17.81 1.61 -24.13
CA HIS A 64 -18.02 0.58 -23.12
C HIS A 64 -19.05 -0.46 -23.61
N LYS A 65 -18.73 -1.74 -23.47
CA LYS A 65 -19.72 -2.81 -23.68
C LYS A 65 -20.84 -2.69 -22.65
N PRO A 66 -22.10 -2.96 -23.03
CA PRO A 66 -23.17 -3.16 -22.06
C PRO A 66 -22.78 -4.20 -21.01
N LEU A 67 -23.21 -4.02 -19.77
CA LEU A 67 -22.81 -4.90 -18.65
C LEU A 67 -23.10 -6.39 -18.94
N ALA A 68 -24.24 -6.68 -19.60
CA ALA A 68 -24.63 -8.04 -19.95
C ALA A 68 -23.73 -8.71 -21.01
N GLU A 69 -22.99 -7.94 -21.79
CA GLU A 69 -22.11 -8.43 -22.87
C GLU A 69 -20.65 -8.59 -22.41
N ARG A 70 -20.34 -8.20 -21.17
CA ARG A 70 -18.97 -8.30 -20.63
C ARG A 70 -18.67 -9.73 -20.21
N GLY A 71 -17.51 -10.24 -20.71
CA GLY A 71 -17.10 -11.63 -20.53
C GLY A 71 -16.40 -11.93 -19.20
N ILE A 72 -15.92 -10.90 -18.47
CA ILE A 72 -15.20 -11.07 -17.20
C ILE A 72 -16.12 -10.63 -16.06
N ASP A 73 -16.38 -11.53 -15.09
CA ASP A 73 -17.24 -11.20 -13.95
C ASP A 73 -16.56 -10.21 -13.02
N VAL A 74 -15.39 -10.59 -12.47
CA VAL A 74 -14.57 -9.73 -11.62
C VAL A 74 -13.14 -9.74 -12.14
N LEU A 75 -12.56 -8.58 -12.33
CA LEU A 75 -11.14 -8.42 -12.69
C LEU A 75 -10.38 -7.80 -11.53
N TYR A 76 -9.26 -8.40 -11.21
CA TYR A 76 -8.25 -7.85 -10.30
C TYR A 76 -6.93 -7.60 -11.03
N ALA A 77 -6.39 -6.39 -10.93
CA ALA A 77 -5.12 -5.99 -11.53
C ALA A 77 -4.12 -5.55 -10.47
N GLY A 78 -3.25 -6.45 -10.06
CA GLY A 78 -2.22 -6.16 -9.08
C GLY A 78 -1.45 -7.39 -8.63
N ALA A 79 -0.20 -7.20 -8.22
CA ALA A 79 0.62 -8.26 -7.65
C ALA A 79 0.15 -8.63 -6.23
N LEU A 80 0.41 -9.86 -5.82
CA LEU A 80 0.31 -10.33 -4.44
C LEU A 80 1.74 -10.49 -3.87
N PRO A 81 2.29 -9.46 -3.23
CA PRO A 81 3.70 -9.43 -2.84
C PRO A 81 4.00 -10.15 -1.52
N ILE A 82 3.02 -10.72 -0.82
CA ILE A 82 3.18 -11.32 0.52
C ILE A 82 4.36 -12.28 0.62
N TYR A 83 4.57 -13.10 -0.40
CA TYR A 83 5.66 -14.06 -0.45
C TYR A 83 7.04 -13.43 -0.67
N THR A 84 7.07 -12.20 -1.17
CA THR A 84 8.30 -11.41 -1.35
C THR A 84 8.60 -10.61 -0.09
N VAL A 85 7.58 -10.02 0.52
CA VAL A 85 7.70 -9.21 1.74
C VAL A 85 8.27 -10.04 2.90
N ALA A 86 7.89 -11.30 3.02
CA ALA A 86 8.43 -12.20 4.03
C ALA A 86 9.97 -12.32 4.00
N LYS A 87 10.58 -12.12 2.83
CA LYS A 87 12.03 -12.14 2.64
C LYS A 87 12.70 -10.79 2.94
N MET A 88 11.93 -9.75 3.19
CA MET A 88 12.40 -8.37 3.39
C MET A 88 12.32 -7.93 4.85
N ILE A 89 12.01 -8.84 5.78
CA ILE A 89 11.98 -8.54 7.20
C ILE A 89 13.41 -8.17 7.64
N PRO A 90 13.62 -6.96 8.19
CA PRO A 90 14.94 -6.54 8.64
C PRO A 90 15.34 -7.27 9.93
N ASP A 91 16.57 -7.09 10.35
CA ASP A 91 17.00 -7.49 11.69
C ASP A 91 16.33 -6.60 12.73
N LEU A 92 15.34 -7.17 13.42
CA LEU A 92 14.54 -6.49 14.44
C LEU A 92 15.29 -6.30 15.77
N SER A 93 16.45 -6.95 15.96
CA SER A 93 17.31 -6.73 17.13
C SER A 93 17.93 -5.33 17.17
N SER A 94 17.88 -4.61 16.03
CA SER A 94 18.32 -3.22 15.93
C SER A 94 17.38 -2.20 16.61
N ILE A 95 16.28 -2.67 17.20
CA ILE A 95 15.29 -1.86 17.94
C ILE A 95 15.40 -2.22 19.44
N PRO A 96 16.42 -1.69 20.18
CA PRO A 96 16.63 -2.09 21.56
C PRO A 96 15.59 -1.54 22.55
N GLU A 97 14.77 -0.60 22.12
CA GLU A 97 13.74 0.03 22.94
C GLU A 97 12.59 -0.93 23.29
N VAL A 98 12.31 -1.87 22.39
CA VAL A 98 11.23 -2.85 22.52
C VAL A 98 11.64 -4.19 21.90
N ASP A 99 10.91 -5.25 22.20
CA ASP A 99 11.00 -6.49 21.42
C ASP A 99 10.39 -6.27 20.03
N GLY A 100 11.26 -6.16 19.01
CA GLY A 100 10.86 -5.85 17.64
C GLY A 100 9.99 -6.94 17.01
N GLN A 101 10.16 -8.22 17.38
CA GLN A 101 9.34 -9.31 16.85
C GLN A 101 7.94 -9.27 17.46
N LEU A 102 7.84 -9.07 18.77
CA LEU A 102 6.57 -8.92 19.44
C LEU A 102 5.81 -7.71 18.92
N MET A 103 6.51 -6.57 18.78
CA MET A 103 5.93 -5.36 18.20
C MET A 103 5.40 -5.60 16.79
N ALA A 104 6.15 -6.28 15.91
CA ALA A 104 5.70 -6.59 14.56
C ALA A 104 4.41 -7.41 14.56
N GLY A 105 4.30 -8.42 15.43
CA GLY A 105 3.11 -9.24 15.58
C GLY A 105 1.90 -8.44 16.07
N ASP A 106 2.08 -7.66 17.14
CA ASP A 106 1.02 -6.86 17.76
C ASP A 106 0.50 -5.77 16.80
N VAL A 107 1.43 -5.06 16.13
CA VAL A 107 1.06 -4.02 15.16
C VAL A 107 0.32 -4.61 13.95
N LEU A 108 0.79 -5.75 13.43
CA LEU A 108 0.11 -6.42 12.33
C LEU A 108 -1.30 -6.88 12.73
N ALA A 109 -1.46 -7.47 13.92
CA ALA A 109 -2.75 -7.89 14.45
C ALA A 109 -3.71 -6.70 14.57
N GLU A 110 -3.23 -5.57 15.10
CA GLU A 110 -4.02 -4.34 15.23
C GLU A 110 -4.48 -3.83 13.84
N LEU A 111 -3.58 -3.77 12.85
CA LEU A 111 -3.93 -3.33 11.50
C LEU A 111 -4.92 -4.26 10.79
N VAL A 112 -4.88 -5.56 11.08
CA VAL A 112 -5.84 -6.52 10.53
C VAL A 112 -7.24 -6.34 11.14
N HIS A 113 -7.32 -6.02 12.44
CA HIS A 113 -8.60 -5.76 13.12
C HIS A 113 -9.15 -4.35 12.84
N HIS A 114 -8.27 -3.39 12.60
CA HIS A 114 -8.60 -1.98 12.38
C HIS A 114 -7.97 -1.48 11.07
N PRO A 115 -8.52 -1.87 9.90
CA PRO A 115 -7.96 -1.56 8.59
C PRO A 115 -7.99 -0.07 8.22
N ASP A 116 -8.72 0.74 8.96
CA ASP A 116 -8.80 2.21 8.83
C ASP A 116 -7.60 2.93 9.48
N ARG A 117 -6.85 2.25 10.36
CA ARG A 117 -5.68 2.82 11.02
C ARG A 117 -4.44 2.77 10.13
N THR A 118 -3.56 3.75 10.25
CA THR A 118 -2.29 3.75 9.53
C THR A 118 -1.19 3.01 10.31
N THR A 119 -0.22 2.46 9.59
CA THR A 119 0.90 1.71 10.21
C THR A 119 1.71 2.58 11.16
N GLU A 120 1.96 3.84 10.79
CA GLU A 120 2.71 4.77 11.63
C GLU A 120 1.95 5.14 12.92
N GLU A 121 0.61 5.32 12.85
CA GLU A 121 -0.18 5.60 14.04
C GLU A 121 -0.13 4.44 15.04
N VAL A 122 -0.29 3.21 14.56
CA VAL A 122 -0.26 2.02 15.41
C VAL A 122 1.13 1.81 16.03
N ILE A 123 2.21 2.00 15.25
CA ILE A 123 3.58 1.91 15.77
C ILE A 123 3.83 3.01 16.82
N GLU A 124 3.40 4.24 16.57
CA GLU A 124 3.57 5.34 17.53
C GLU A 124 2.86 5.07 18.85
N GLU A 125 1.62 4.60 18.81
CA GLU A 125 0.89 4.23 20.03
C GLU A 125 1.58 3.09 20.76
N TYR A 126 1.95 2.05 20.04
CA TYR A 126 2.67 0.91 20.63
C TYR A 126 3.93 1.34 21.40
N LEU A 127 4.70 2.27 20.81
CA LEU A 127 5.91 2.79 21.41
C LEU A 127 5.61 3.67 22.63
N LYS A 128 4.63 4.59 22.53
CA LYS A 128 4.26 5.52 23.59
C LYS A 128 3.73 4.80 24.83
N ASP A 129 2.95 3.75 24.66
CA ASP A 129 2.37 2.97 25.76
C ASP A 129 3.46 2.24 26.56
N ARG A 130 4.57 1.90 25.94
CA ARG A 130 5.68 1.17 26.56
C ARG A 130 6.85 2.06 26.97
N ARG A 131 7.11 3.09 26.20
CA ARG A 131 8.27 3.98 26.33
C ARG A 131 7.93 5.40 25.87
N SER A 132 7.37 6.19 26.78
CA SER A 132 6.99 7.59 26.50
C SER A 132 8.19 8.54 26.31
N ASP A 133 9.41 8.07 26.60
CA ASP A 133 10.66 8.85 26.56
C ASP A 133 11.39 8.77 25.19
N ILE A 134 10.85 8.02 24.21
CA ILE A 134 11.49 7.87 22.90
C ILE A 134 11.36 9.19 22.10
N PRO A 135 12.48 9.81 21.66
CA PRO A 135 12.43 11.02 20.86
C PRO A 135 11.73 10.81 19.49
N ASP A 136 11.01 11.81 19.01
CA ASP A 136 10.30 11.75 17.70
C ASP A 136 11.17 11.27 16.54
N LYS A 137 12.42 11.69 16.49
CA LYS A 137 13.37 11.22 15.47
C LYS A 137 13.56 9.70 15.52
N ARG A 138 13.69 9.15 16.74
CA ARG A 138 13.88 7.71 16.92
C ARG A 138 12.59 6.93 16.61
N VAL A 139 11.44 7.49 16.98
CA VAL A 139 10.12 6.94 16.58
C VAL A 139 10.04 6.83 15.05
N GLN A 140 10.41 7.88 14.32
CA GLN A 140 10.43 7.86 12.86
C GLN A 140 11.39 6.78 12.31
N GLU A 141 12.59 6.65 12.86
CA GLU A 141 13.54 5.61 12.45
C GLU A 141 12.96 4.20 12.64
N ILE A 142 12.25 3.96 13.75
CA ILE A 142 11.57 2.69 14.00
C ILE A 142 10.44 2.47 13.00
N ILE A 143 9.60 3.47 12.72
CA ILE A 143 8.55 3.39 11.69
C ILE A 143 9.16 2.98 10.34
N VAL A 144 10.26 3.61 9.93
CA VAL A 144 10.95 3.28 8.67
C VAL A 144 11.47 1.85 8.66
N GLN A 145 12.02 1.36 9.78
CA GLN A 145 12.46 -0.03 9.90
C GLN A 145 11.29 -1.02 9.82
N MET A 146 10.16 -0.67 10.42
CA MET A 146 8.96 -1.51 10.49
C MET A 146 8.02 -1.39 9.27
N ARG A 147 8.38 -0.62 8.24
CA ARG A 147 7.54 -0.39 7.05
C ARG A 147 7.11 -1.67 6.31
N PHE A 148 7.81 -2.79 6.51
CA PHE A 148 7.41 -4.09 5.95
C PHE A 148 6.05 -4.55 6.47
N ILE A 149 5.63 -4.12 7.66
CA ILE A 149 4.31 -4.44 8.24
C ILE A 149 3.21 -3.88 7.37
N ASP A 150 3.35 -2.66 6.86
CA ASP A 150 2.39 -2.04 5.94
C ASP A 150 2.21 -2.88 4.67
N SER A 151 3.31 -3.33 4.08
CA SER A 151 3.30 -4.21 2.91
C SER A 151 2.65 -5.56 3.21
N TYR A 152 2.84 -6.08 4.43
CA TYR A 152 2.21 -7.31 4.88
C TYR A 152 0.70 -7.15 5.04
N ALA A 153 0.26 -6.14 5.79
CA ALA A 153 -1.16 -5.84 6.02
C ALA A 153 -1.90 -5.62 4.69
N THR A 154 -1.29 -4.84 3.79
CA THR A 154 -1.85 -4.60 2.45
C THR A 154 -1.96 -5.87 1.63
N SER A 155 -0.94 -6.73 1.66
CA SER A 155 -0.96 -8.00 0.94
C SER A 155 -2.02 -8.93 1.50
N PHE A 156 -2.18 -8.97 2.81
CA PHE A 156 -3.21 -9.74 3.49
C PHE A 156 -4.62 -9.32 3.03
N PHE A 157 -4.96 -8.04 3.09
CA PHE A 157 -6.28 -7.56 2.66
C PHE A 157 -6.52 -7.78 1.17
N ARG A 158 -5.49 -7.65 0.35
CA ARG A 158 -5.55 -7.92 -1.08
C ARG A 158 -5.88 -9.39 -1.35
N GLU A 159 -5.19 -10.29 -0.68
CA GLU A 159 -5.45 -11.71 -0.78
C GLU A 159 -6.86 -12.05 -0.30
N GLN A 160 -7.25 -11.59 0.87
CA GLN A 160 -8.57 -11.85 1.45
C GLN A 160 -9.70 -11.38 0.53
N ALA A 161 -9.59 -10.20 -0.08
CA ALA A 161 -10.62 -9.69 -0.98
C ALA A 161 -10.83 -10.57 -2.21
N VAL A 162 -9.78 -11.11 -2.81
CA VAL A 162 -9.87 -12.03 -3.95
C VAL A 162 -10.30 -13.42 -3.50
N ARG A 163 -9.72 -13.92 -2.41
CA ARG A 163 -9.98 -15.24 -1.86
C ARG A 163 -11.44 -15.43 -1.50
N ILE A 164 -12.03 -14.48 -0.79
CA ILE A 164 -13.46 -14.53 -0.39
C ILE A 164 -14.36 -14.68 -1.62
N LEU A 165 -14.09 -13.96 -2.71
CA LEU A 165 -14.86 -14.09 -3.95
C LEU A 165 -14.70 -15.48 -4.56
N VAL A 166 -13.49 -15.98 -4.67
CA VAL A 166 -13.17 -17.29 -5.24
C VAL A 166 -13.80 -18.43 -4.42
N GLU A 167 -13.70 -18.38 -3.10
CA GLU A 167 -14.28 -19.37 -2.17
C GLU A 167 -15.82 -19.38 -2.21
N ASN A 168 -16.45 -18.25 -2.57
CA ASN A 168 -17.89 -18.15 -2.76
C ASN A 168 -18.36 -18.42 -4.20
N GLY A 169 -17.49 -19.00 -5.04
CA GLY A 169 -17.84 -19.42 -6.39
C GLY A 169 -17.94 -18.26 -7.40
N ILE A 170 -17.40 -17.11 -7.09
CA ILE A 170 -17.34 -15.95 -7.99
C ILE A 170 -16.02 -16.02 -8.78
N ARG A 171 -16.13 -16.05 -10.12
CA ARG A 171 -14.93 -16.10 -10.96
C ARG A 171 -14.19 -14.76 -10.95
N VAL A 172 -12.93 -14.82 -10.56
CA VAL A 172 -12.00 -13.68 -10.57
C VAL A 172 -10.91 -13.90 -11.60
N THR A 173 -10.78 -12.98 -12.54
CA THR A 173 -9.63 -12.91 -13.45
C THR A 173 -8.57 -12.03 -12.80
N ALA A 174 -7.42 -12.63 -12.44
CA ALA A 174 -6.35 -11.96 -11.73
C ALA A 174 -5.12 -11.77 -12.62
N TYR A 175 -4.61 -10.54 -12.66
CA TYR A 175 -3.34 -10.16 -13.29
C TYR A 175 -2.34 -9.70 -12.24
N GLY A 176 -1.07 -9.99 -12.47
CA GLY A 176 0.03 -9.61 -11.59
C GLY A 176 0.84 -10.84 -11.18
N THR A 177 1.87 -10.65 -10.36
CA THR A 177 2.72 -11.74 -9.85
C THR A 177 2.23 -12.24 -8.49
N GLY A 178 2.51 -13.50 -8.16
CA GLY A 178 2.31 -14.08 -6.82
C GLY A 178 1.00 -14.84 -6.61
N TRP A 179 0.02 -14.73 -7.48
CA TRP A 179 -1.26 -15.44 -7.37
C TRP A 179 -1.15 -16.95 -7.58
N ASP A 180 -0.13 -17.39 -8.28
CA ASP A 180 0.24 -18.80 -8.48
C ASP A 180 0.82 -19.45 -7.22
N GLN A 181 1.17 -18.68 -6.20
CA GLN A 181 1.75 -19.16 -4.95
C GLN A 181 0.71 -19.36 -3.84
N CYS A 182 -0.54 -18.94 -4.06
CA CYS A 182 -1.62 -19.14 -3.11
C CYS A 182 -2.00 -20.62 -3.00
N GLU A 183 -2.33 -21.10 -1.79
CA GLU A 183 -2.82 -22.46 -1.57
C GLU A 183 -4.07 -22.80 -2.40
N TRP A 184 -4.89 -21.79 -2.68
CA TRP A 184 -6.11 -21.87 -3.47
C TRP A 184 -5.92 -21.50 -4.95
N SER A 185 -4.67 -21.39 -5.44
CA SER A 185 -4.35 -21.05 -6.85
C SER A 185 -4.93 -22.01 -7.88
N GLY A 186 -5.17 -23.27 -7.48
CA GLY A 186 -5.83 -24.29 -8.31
C GLY A 186 -7.36 -24.22 -8.38
N SER A 187 -8.00 -23.21 -7.77
CA SER A 187 -9.46 -23.06 -7.80
C SER A 187 -9.98 -22.81 -9.22
N PRO A 188 -11.09 -23.47 -9.64
CA PRO A 188 -11.72 -23.22 -10.95
C PRO A 188 -12.32 -21.79 -11.05
N TYR A 189 -12.44 -21.09 -9.95
CA TYR A 189 -12.92 -19.71 -9.88
C TYR A 189 -11.81 -18.67 -9.94
N LEU A 190 -10.52 -19.07 -9.93
CA LEU A 190 -9.38 -18.17 -10.18
C LEU A 190 -8.87 -18.37 -11.61
N ASP A 191 -9.10 -17.36 -12.46
CA ASP A 191 -8.50 -17.26 -13.79
C ASP A 191 -7.23 -16.41 -13.72
N TYR A 192 -6.10 -17.04 -13.36
CA TYR A 192 -4.83 -16.33 -13.24
C TYR A 192 -4.14 -16.19 -14.59
N ARG A 193 -3.86 -14.96 -15.01
CA ARG A 193 -3.29 -14.63 -16.32
C ARG A 193 -1.87 -14.06 -16.29
N GLY A 194 -1.21 -14.11 -15.14
CA GLY A 194 0.17 -13.67 -15.01
C GLY A 194 0.35 -12.16 -15.08
N LYS A 195 1.62 -11.75 -15.28
CA LYS A 195 2.00 -10.32 -15.33
C LYS A 195 1.81 -9.79 -16.75
N VAL A 196 1.15 -8.63 -16.86
CA VAL A 196 1.01 -7.87 -18.11
C VAL A 196 1.39 -6.42 -17.87
N LEU A 197 1.64 -5.66 -18.94
CA LEU A 197 1.84 -4.22 -18.86
C LEU A 197 0.50 -3.47 -18.75
N ALA A 198 0.52 -2.29 -18.15
CA ALA A 198 -0.69 -1.50 -17.94
C ALA A 198 -1.53 -1.28 -19.22
N PRO A 199 -0.98 -0.95 -20.40
CA PRO A 199 -1.78 -0.82 -21.62
C PRO A 199 -2.47 -2.12 -22.05
N GLU A 200 -1.87 -3.28 -21.76
CA GLU A 200 -2.41 -4.59 -22.19
C GLU A 200 -3.62 -5.02 -21.37
N ILE A 201 -3.75 -4.51 -20.13
CA ILE A 201 -4.86 -4.86 -19.25
C ILE A 201 -6.12 -4.02 -19.52
N LEU A 202 -5.98 -2.85 -20.12
CA LEU A 202 -7.09 -1.94 -20.35
C LEU A 202 -8.28 -2.56 -21.13
N PRO A 203 -8.07 -3.36 -22.19
CA PRO A 203 -9.16 -4.08 -22.86
C PRO A 203 -9.92 -5.04 -21.91
N SER A 204 -9.19 -5.75 -21.04
CA SER A 204 -9.81 -6.65 -20.05
C SER A 204 -10.58 -5.89 -18.98
N MET A 205 -10.09 -4.71 -18.54
CA MET A 205 -10.84 -3.83 -17.64
C MET A 205 -12.16 -3.36 -18.27
N ASN A 206 -12.14 -3.04 -19.56
CA ASN A 206 -13.36 -2.64 -20.30
C ASN A 206 -14.35 -3.79 -20.50
N ASP A 207 -13.86 -5.04 -20.51
CA ASP A 207 -14.67 -6.27 -20.62
C ASP A 207 -15.09 -6.83 -19.26
N ALA A 208 -14.67 -6.23 -18.16
CA ALA A 208 -15.03 -6.68 -16.81
C ALA A 208 -16.33 -6.02 -16.35
N LYS A 209 -17.23 -6.84 -15.73
CA LYS A 209 -18.44 -6.34 -15.05
C LYS A 209 -18.07 -5.52 -13.82
N ILE A 210 -17.07 -6.01 -13.06
CA ILE A 210 -16.53 -5.36 -11.88
C ILE A 210 -15.00 -5.35 -11.98
N VAL A 211 -14.38 -4.19 -11.74
CA VAL A 211 -12.94 -4.08 -11.52
C VAL A 211 -12.73 -3.88 -10.02
N LEU A 212 -12.14 -4.89 -9.37
CA LEU A 212 -11.87 -4.86 -7.94
C LEU A 212 -10.64 -4.02 -7.66
N ASN A 213 -10.77 -3.03 -6.79
CA ASN A 213 -9.68 -2.24 -6.26
C ASN A 213 -9.53 -2.46 -4.75
N THR A 214 -8.35 -2.87 -4.32
CA THR A 214 -8.04 -3.15 -2.91
C THR A 214 -7.00 -2.17 -2.37
N MET A 215 -7.21 -0.88 -2.62
CA MET A 215 -6.31 0.19 -2.19
C MET A 215 -6.40 0.41 -0.69
N THR A 216 -5.66 -0.38 0.08
CA THR A 216 -5.59 -0.26 1.54
C THR A 216 -4.56 0.75 2.02
N TRP A 217 -3.71 1.28 1.12
CA TRP A 217 -2.68 2.27 1.46
C TRP A 217 -3.21 3.69 1.57
N PHE A 218 -4.25 4.03 0.81
CA PHE A 218 -4.80 5.37 0.75
C PHE A 218 -6.07 5.42 1.61
N LYS A 219 -5.87 5.67 2.91
CA LYS A 219 -6.94 5.63 3.92
C LYS A 219 -7.65 6.98 4.09
N ALA A 220 -7.08 8.04 3.53
CA ALA A 220 -7.60 9.41 3.58
C ALA A 220 -7.42 10.15 2.25
N GLY A 221 -7.74 9.47 1.15
CA GLY A 221 -7.71 10.00 -0.22
C GLY A 221 -8.93 10.83 -0.58
#